data_936e107367ae57d980fcdaba6ca4506f
#
_entry.id   936e107367ae57d980fcdaba6ca4506f
#
_cell.length_a   1.000
_cell.length_b   1.000
_cell.length_c   1.000
_cell.angle_alpha   90.00
_cell.angle_beta   90.00
_cell.angle_gamma   90.00
#
_symmetry.space_group_name_H-M   'P 1'
#
loop_
_entity.id
_entity.type
_entity.pdbx_description
1 polymer ?
#
loop_
_entity_poly.entity_id
_entity_poly.type
_entity_poly.pdbx_seq_one_letter_code
_entity_poly.pdbx_strand_id
1 'polypeptide(L)'
;MRKDHRPYIIKRLDLGFQRWYADYVLRPQLESLGEGCHFMKPWFVEIFGGPIAVGAYTHIIATPDRRVRLTVWSTLESGGRIEIGNYCLVCPGVRLSAGNEIVIGDNVMLAQGAFVTDSDWHGVYDRSLSVGQSAPVRIGRNAWIGDSAIIAKGVTIGENSIIGAGAVVIRDIPPNCIAVGNPATVVRELDPERPIKTRGDWMADPQALAAQFAEIDRDAMKNNTWLGWLRSMVRPVKGD
;
A
#
# COMPACT_ATOMS: atom_id res chain seq x y z
N MET A 1 -15.28 1.15 -20.09
CA MET A 1 -14.80 1.82 -18.86
C MET A 1 -15.79 2.93 -18.56
N ARG A 2 -16.29 3.01 -17.34
CA ARG A 2 -17.24 4.07 -16.96
C ARG A 2 -16.52 5.43 -16.97
N LYS A 3 -17.07 6.41 -17.66
CA LYS A 3 -16.48 7.74 -17.77
C LYS A 3 -16.65 8.52 -16.46
N ASP A 4 -15.65 9.29 -16.06
CA ASP A 4 -15.80 10.25 -14.96
C ASP A 4 -16.53 11.50 -15.48
N HIS A 5 -17.77 11.67 -15.06
CA HIS A 5 -18.62 12.79 -15.48
C HIS A 5 -18.51 14.03 -14.61
N ARG A 6 -17.71 13.96 -13.54
CA ARG A 6 -17.54 15.11 -12.65
C ARG A 6 -16.94 16.30 -13.41
N PRO A 7 -17.44 17.53 -13.22
CA PRO A 7 -16.69 18.72 -13.60
C PRO A 7 -15.30 18.73 -12.97
N TYR A 8 -14.28 19.20 -13.69
CA TYR A 8 -12.89 19.23 -13.22
C TYR A 8 -12.72 19.89 -11.84
N ILE A 9 -13.51 20.98 -11.58
CA ILE A 9 -13.49 21.65 -10.27
C ILE A 9 -13.88 20.71 -9.12
N ILE A 10 -14.86 19.83 -9.34
CA ILE A 10 -15.28 18.84 -8.32
C ILE A 10 -14.16 17.84 -8.03
N LYS A 11 -13.45 17.37 -9.05
CA LYS A 11 -12.29 16.51 -8.84
C LYS A 11 -11.19 17.23 -8.04
N ARG A 12 -10.92 18.49 -8.34
CA ARG A 12 -9.94 19.28 -7.58
C ARG A 12 -10.33 19.45 -6.11
N LEU A 13 -11.60 19.72 -5.84
CA LEU A 13 -12.11 19.83 -4.48
C LEU A 13 -12.01 18.50 -3.73
N ASP A 14 -12.35 17.40 -4.39
CA ASP A 14 -12.21 16.04 -3.83
C ASP A 14 -10.74 15.71 -3.50
N LEU A 15 -9.79 15.98 -4.41
CA LEU A 15 -8.36 15.79 -4.15
C LEU A 15 -7.85 16.70 -3.03
N GLY A 16 -8.32 17.95 -2.96
CA GLY A 16 -8.01 18.87 -1.87
C GLY A 16 -8.52 18.36 -0.53
N PHE A 17 -9.76 17.84 -0.49
CA PHE A 17 -10.33 17.25 0.71
C PHE A 17 -9.59 15.98 1.15
N GLN A 18 -9.20 15.09 0.20
CA GLN A 18 -8.41 13.91 0.52
C GLN A 18 -7.07 14.27 1.16
N ARG A 19 -6.38 15.30 0.64
CA ARG A 19 -5.14 15.80 1.22
C ARG A 19 -5.36 16.39 2.62
N TRP A 20 -6.36 17.25 2.77
CA TRP A 20 -6.72 17.79 4.08
C TRP A 20 -7.02 16.68 5.10
N TYR A 21 -7.81 15.68 4.71
CA TYR A 21 -8.11 14.54 5.59
C TYR A 21 -6.85 13.77 5.99
N ALA A 22 -5.97 13.49 5.04
CA ALA A 22 -4.71 12.81 5.31
C ALA A 22 -3.83 13.61 6.29
N ASP A 23 -3.69 14.92 6.08
CA ASP A 23 -2.86 15.77 6.91
C ASP A 23 -3.46 16.03 8.30
N TYR A 24 -4.78 16.18 8.40
CA TYR A 24 -5.44 16.58 9.64
C TYR A 24 -5.93 15.38 10.47
N VAL A 25 -6.32 14.28 9.83
CA VAL A 25 -6.88 13.10 10.50
C VAL A 25 -5.89 11.95 10.59
N LEU A 26 -5.18 11.61 9.51
CA LEU A 26 -4.27 10.45 9.52
C LEU A 26 -2.89 10.78 10.07
N ARG A 27 -2.29 11.92 9.66
CA ARG A 27 -0.95 12.31 10.13
C ARG A 27 -0.78 12.29 11.65
N PRO A 28 -1.72 12.80 12.47
CA PRO A 28 -1.58 12.74 13.93
C PRO A 28 -1.61 11.33 14.53
N GLN A 29 -2.06 10.33 13.78
CA GLN A 29 -2.09 8.92 14.21
C GLN A 29 -0.81 8.17 13.82
N LEU A 30 0.09 8.80 13.06
CA LEU A 30 1.36 8.23 12.61
C LEU A 30 2.51 8.82 13.42
N GLU A 31 3.53 8.04 13.68
CA GLU A 31 4.80 8.52 14.25
C GLU A 31 5.44 9.53 13.32
N SER A 32 5.46 9.21 12.02
CA SER A 32 5.92 10.13 10.98
C SER A 32 5.20 9.87 9.66
N LEU A 33 5.01 10.94 8.90
CA LEU A 33 4.51 10.91 7.53
C LEU A 33 5.39 11.80 6.67
N GLY A 34 6.12 11.19 5.75
CA GLY A 34 7.01 11.87 4.82
C GLY A 34 6.26 12.85 3.89
N GLU A 35 7.01 13.72 3.27
CA GLU A 35 6.44 14.67 2.31
C GLU A 35 5.94 13.96 1.04
N GLY A 36 5.07 14.62 0.28
CA GLY A 36 4.60 14.12 -1.01
C GLY A 36 3.78 12.84 -0.97
N CYS A 37 3.42 12.35 0.20
CA CYS A 37 2.53 11.20 0.32
C CYS A 37 1.15 11.48 -0.27
N HIS A 38 0.61 10.50 -0.99
CA HIS A 38 -0.70 10.60 -1.60
C HIS A 38 -1.63 9.50 -1.11
N PHE A 39 -2.79 9.90 -0.58
CA PHE A 39 -3.83 8.98 -0.13
C PHE A 39 -5.05 9.10 -1.05
N MET A 40 -5.44 7.99 -1.66
CA MET A 40 -6.71 7.90 -2.36
C MET A 40 -7.76 7.35 -1.39
N LYS A 41 -8.82 8.14 -1.17
CA LYS A 41 -9.92 7.86 -0.22
C LYS A 41 -9.40 7.54 1.20
N PRO A 42 -8.67 8.48 1.82
CA PRO A 42 -7.98 8.29 3.10
C PRO A 42 -8.89 7.86 4.26
N TRP A 43 -10.18 8.11 4.20
CA TRP A 43 -11.17 7.69 5.20
C TRP A 43 -11.44 6.17 5.22
N PHE A 44 -10.84 5.41 4.31
CA PHE A 44 -10.82 3.95 4.31
C PHE A 44 -9.45 3.37 4.67
N VAL A 45 -8.55 4.20 5.19
CA VAL A 45 -7.30 3.75 5.82
C VAL A 45 -7.53 3.67 7.32
N GLU A 46 -7.33 2.49 7.88
CA GLU A 46 -7.46 2.21 9.31
C GLU A 46 -6.06 2.13 9.92
N ILE A 47 -5.82 2.95 10.93
CA ILE A 47 -4.60 2.97 11.73
C ILE A 47 -4.98 2.57 13.15
N PHE A 48 -4.28 1.59 13.72
CA PHE A 48 -4.51 1.15 15.08
C PHE A 48 -3.18 0.86 15.79
N GLY A 49 -2.99 1.41 16.98
CA GLY A 49 -1.74 1.31 17.72
C GLY A 49 -0.60 2.08 17.03
N GLY A 50 0.61 1.80 17.43
CA GLY A 50 1.82 2.46 16.92
C GLY A 50 3.05 2.05 17.73
N PRO A 51 4.24 2.49 17.29
CA PRO A 51 4.54 3.46 16.24
C PRO A 51 4.38 2.94 14.81
N ILE A 52 3.92 3.82 13.91
CA ILE A 52 3.81 3.56 12.47
C ILE A 52 4.42 4.74 11.72
N ALA A 53 5.48 4.49 10.97
CA ALA A 53 6.16 5.49 10.15
C ALA A 53 5.93 5.24 8.66
N VAL A 54 5.69 6.30 7.89
CA VAL A 54 5.50 6.24 6.43
C VAL A 54 6.47 7.22 5.77
N GLY A 55 7.31 6.72 4.88
CA GLY A 55 8.30 7.48 4.12
C GLY A 55 7.68 8.37 3.06
N ALA A 56 8.52 9.25 2.50
CA ALA A 56 8.14 10.26 1.52
C ALA A 56 7.63 9.65 0.20
N TYR A 57 6.76 10.37 -0.49
CA TYR A 57 6.22 10.03 -1.81
C TYR A 57 5.55 8.64 -1.88
N THR A 58 5.13 8.12 -0.75
CA THR A 58 4.40 6.84 -0.67
C THR A 58 2.93 7.06 -1.01
N HIS A 59 2.41 6.19 -1.87
CA HIS A 59 1.02 6.21 -2.31
C HIS A 59 0.22 5.12 -1.60
N ILE A 60 -0.84 5.50 -0.92
CA ILE A 60 -1.76 4.57 -0.24
C ILE A 60 -3.14 4.72 -0.87
N ILE A 61 -3.64 3.62 -1.42
CA ILE A 61 -4.93 3.57 -2.13
C ILE A 61 -5.88 2.68 -1.34
N ALA A 62 -7.01 3.23 -0.92
CA ALA A 62 -8.05 2.47 -0.25
C ALA A 62 -9.39 2.56 -1.00
N THR A 63 -10.27 1.58 -0.77
CA THR A 63 -11.63 1.55 -1.34
C THR A 63 -12.64 1.14 -0.26
N PRO A 64 -13.93 1.43 -0.44
CA PRO A 64 -14.96 1.10 0.55
C PRO A 64 -15.01 -0.38 0.91
N ASP A 65 -14.83 -1.24 -0.10
CA ASP A 65 -14.86 -2.69 0.01
C ASP A 65 -13.51 -3.31 0.39
N ARG A 66 -12.41 -2.54 0.24
CA ARG A 66 -11.03 -2.99 0.52
C ARG A 66 -10.25 -1.91 1.23
N ARG A 67 -10.42 -1.85 2.55
CA ARG A 67 -9.71 -0.91 3.42
C ARG A 67 -8.24 -1.29 3.54
N VAL A 68 -7.36 -0.31 3.62
CA VAL A 68 -5.97 -0.53 4.04
C VAL A 68 -5.93 -0.52 5.56
N ARG A 69 -5.27 -1.50 6.17
CA ARG A 69 -5.14 -1.62 7.62
C ARG A 69 -3.68 -1.68 8.04
N LEU A 70 -3.28 -0.73 8.85
CA LEU A 70 -1.98 -0.65 9.48
C LEU A 70 -2.20 -0.80 10.98
N THR A 71 -1.89 -1.97 11.54
CA THR A 71 -2.22 -2.28 12.92
C THR A 71 -1.00 -2.74 13.69
N VAL A 72 -0.76 -2.13 14.84
CA VAL A 72 0.28 -2.51 15.77
C VAL A 72 -0.37 -2.94 17.09
N TRP A 73 -0.15 -4.19 17.46
CA TRP A 73 -0.67 -4.82 18.67
C TRP A 73 0.46 -4.97 19.67
N SER A 74 0.87 -3.87 20.29
CA SER A 74 1.91 -3.90 21.31
C SER A 74 1.40 -4.59 22.55
N THR A 75 2.16 -5.56 23.07
CA THR A 75 2.04 -6.00 24.47
C THR A 75 2.94 -5.10 25.33
N LEU A 76 2.74 -5.12 26.67
CA LEU A 76 3.58 -4.35 27.60
C LEU A 76 5.09 -4.70 27.52
N GLU A 77 5.42 -5.83 26.92
CA GLU A 77 6.78 -6.37 26.83
C GLU A 77 7.40 -6.25 25.43
N SER A 78 6.60 -6.13 24.37
CA SER A 78 7.07 -6.00 23.01
C SER A 78 6.53 -4.72 22.37
N GLY A 79 7.41 -3.77 22.12
CA GLY A 79 7.06 -2.57 21.34
C GLY A 79 6.91 -2.93 19.86
N GLY A 80 5.71 -3.29 19.41
CA GLY A 80 5.46 -3.52 17.99
C GLY A 80 5.64 -2.24 17.17
N ARG A 81 6.09 -2.35 15.90
CA ARG A 81 6.23 -1.19 15.00
C ARG A 81 6.04 -1.54 13.53
N ILE A 82 5.65 -0.55 12.74
CA ILE A 82 5.59 -0.65 11.28
C ILE A 82 6.38 0.51 10.69
N GLU A 83 7.31 0.20 9.79
CA GLU A 83 8.01 1.18 8.97
C GLU A 83 7.71 0.91 7.50
N ILE A 84 7.28 1.94 6.77
CA ILE A 84 7.09 1.92 5.33
C ILE A 84 8.04 2.94 4.73
N GLY A 85 8.90 2.50 3.81
CA GLY A 85 9.91 3.32 3.14
C GLY A 85 9.32 4.35 2.18
N ASN A 86 10.22 5.00 1.45
CA ASN A 86 9.89 6.03 0.47
C ASN A 86 9.39 5.42 -0.83
N TYR A 87 8.60 6.17 -1.59
CA TYR A 87 8.12 5.81 -2.93
C TYR A 87 7.33 4.49 -2.99
N CYS A 88 6.83 4.01 -1.87
CA CYS A 88 6.06 2.76 -1.83
C CYS A 88 4.67 2.92 -2.47
N LEU A 89 4.10 1.80 -2.87
CA LEU A 89 2.71 1.70 -3.30
C LEU A 89 1.98 0.70 -2.41
N VAL A 90 0.95 1.16 -1.73
CA VAL A 90 0.07 0.32 -0.90
C VAL A 90 -1.31 0.31 -1.54
N CYS A 91 -1.68 -0.83 -2.13
CA CYS A 91 -2.95 -1.00 -2.86
C CYS A 91 -4.12 -1.32 -1.91
N PRO A 92 -5.37 -1.26 -2.43
CA PRO A 92 -6.56 -1.55 -1.63
C PRO A 92 -6.53 -2.94 -0.97
N GLY A 93 -6.97 -3.00 0.28
CA GLY A 93 -7.06 -4.27 1.01
C GLY A 93 -5.76 -4.77 1.62
N VAL A 94 -4.66 -4.05 1.45
CA VAL A 94 -3.39 -4.38 2.13
C VAL A 94 -3.58 -4.32 3.63
N ARG A 95 -3.04 -5.32 4.32
CA ARG A 95 -3.04 -5.40 5.78
C ARG A 95 -1.60 -5.62 6.27
N LEU A 96 -1.13 -4.73 7.13
CA LEU A 96 0.10 -4.90 7.89
C LEU A 96 -0.30 -5.05 9.36
N SER A 97 0.03 -6.18 9.96
CA SER A 97 -0.33 -6.50 11.34
C SER A 97 0.93 -6.87 12.13
N ALA A 98 1.39 -5.96 12.96
CA ALA A 98 2.61 -6.10 13.72
C ALA A 98 2.35 -6.33 15.22
N GLY A 99 2.99 -7.34 15.77
CA GLY A 99 3.16 -7.53 17.21
C GLY A 99 4.60 -7.29 17.64
N ASN A 100 5.53 -7.30 16.69
CA ASN A 100 6.96 -7.08 16.88
C ASN A 100 7.45 -5.99 15.89
N GLU A 101 7.80 -6.36 14.65
CA GLU A 101 8.36 -5.40 13.71
C GLU A 101 8.04 -5.80 12.26
N ILE A 102 7.51 -4.86 11.49
CA ILE A 102 7.39 -4.96 10.04
C ILE A 102 8.12 -3.79 9.41
N VAL A 103 9.14 -4.09 8.60
CA VAL A 103 9.93 -3.08 7.86
C VAL A 103 9.74 -3.31 6.37
N ILE A 104 9.21 -2.31 5.69
CA ILE A 104 9.01 -2.25 4.25
C ILE A 104 10.04 -1.27 3.67
N GLY A 105 10.94 -1.74 2.82
CA GLY A 105 11.96 -0.93 2.17
C GLY A 105 11.41 0.06 1.16
N ASP A 106 12.29 0.92 0.64
CA ASP A 106 11.91 1.91 -0.37
C ASP A 106 11.44 1.26 -1.68
N ASN A 107 10.55 1.93 -2.41
CA ASN A 107 10.02 1.52 -3.70
C ASN A 107 9.20 0.22 -3.70
N VAL A 108 8.89 -0.34 -2.54
CA VAL A 108 8.10 -1.58 -2.46
C VAL A 108 6.68 -1.35 -2.96
N MET A 109 6.19 -2.33 -3.70
CA MET A 109 4.80 -2.38 -4.14
C MET A 109 4.07 -3.51 -3.42
N LEU A 110 3.05 -3.16 -2.64
CA LEU A 110 2.11 -4.10 -2.04
C LEU A 110 0.82 -4.08 -2.86
N ALA A 111 0.61 -5.13 -3.65
CA ALA A 111 -0.57 -5.25 -4.48
C ALA A 111 -1.83 -5.50 -3.64
N GLN A 112 -2.98 -5.45 -4.29
CA GLN A 112 -4.27 -5.54 -3.65
C GLN A 112 -4.37 -6.78 -2.75
N GLY A 113 -4.87 -6.60 -1.53
CA GLY A 113 -5.12 -7.70 -0.61
C GLY A 113 -3.89 -8.36 0.01
N ALA A 114 -2.67 -7.90 -0.30
CA ALA A 114 -1.46 -8.44 0.32
C ALA A 114 -1.54 -8.34 1.85
N PHE A 115 -1.14 -9.40 2.53
CA PHE A 115 -1.14 -9.49 3.99
C PHE A 115 0.27 -9.77 4.50
N VAL A 116 0.75 -8.92 5.39
CA VAL A 116 2.04 -9.09 6.07
C VAL A 116 1.77 -9.18 7.57
N THR A 117 2.26 -10.22 8.21
CA THR A 117 2.15 -10.41 9.65
C THR A 117 3.45 -10.96 10.23
N ASP A 118 3.84 -10.42 11.36
CA ASP A 118 5.05 -10.80 12.09
C ASP A 118 4.77 -11.70 13.30
N SER A 119 3.52 -12.10 13.49
CA SER A 119 3.11 -12.79 14.71
C SER A 119 2.11 -13.92 14.45
N ASP A 120 2.17 -14.95 15.31
CA ASP A 120 1.04 -15.83 15.56
C ASP A 120 0.10 -15.11 16.52
N TRP A 121 -1.17 -14.97 16.13
CA TRP A 121 -2.14 -14.21 16.91
C TRP A 121 -2.72 -15.00 18.09
N HIS A 122 -2.25 -16.23 18.30
CA HIS A 122 -2.52 -17.05 19.47
C HIS A 122 -1.35 -18.02 19.70
N GLY A 123 -1.20 -18.52 20.94
CA GLY A 123 -0.24 -19.57 21.22
C GLY A 123 -0.64 -20.88 20.54
N VAL A 124 0.33 -21.64 20.04
CA VAL A 124 0.10 -22.91 19.33
C VAL A 124 -0.54 -23.94 20.26
N TYR A 125 -0.10 -24.01 21.51
CA TYR A 125 -0.60 -24.93 22.53
C TYR A 125 -1.54 -24.26 23.52
N ASP A 126 -1.27 -23.00 23.85
CA ASP A 126 -2.15 -22.17 24.69
C ASP A 126 -2.77 -21.06 23.85
N ARG A 127 -3.99 -21.30 23.36
CA ARG A 127 -4.73 -20.38 22.51
C ARG A 127 -5.39 -19.21 23.27
N SER A 128 -5.27 -19.19 24.59
CA SER A 128 -5.71 -18.04 25.41
C SER A 128 -4.72 -16.87 25.33
N LEU A 129 -3.47 -17.12 24.92
CA LEU A 129 -2.49 -16.08 24.67
C LEU A 129 -2.93 -15.23 23.47
N SER A 130 -3.07 -13.94 23.67
CA SER A 130 -3.53 -12.98 22.64
C SER A 130 -2.50 -12.73 21.55
N VAL A 131 -1.21 -12.93 21.81
CA VAL A 131 -0.12 -12.94 20.84
C VAL A 131 0.78 -14.12 21.18
N GLY A 132 1.01 -14.99 20.19
CA GLY A 132 1.91 -16.11 20.29
C GLY A 132 3.35 -15.73 19.96
N GLN A 133 4.03 -16.59 19.20
CA GLN A 133 5.39 -16.28 18.75
C GLN A 133 5.40 -15.18 17.71
N SER A 134 6.33 -14.25 17.86
CA SER A 134 6.56 -13.14 16.95
C SER A 134 7.99 -13.15 16.44
N ALA A 135 8.20 -12.78 15.19
CA ALA A 135 9.51 -12.59 14.60
C ALA A 135 9.43 -11.52 13.50
N PRO A 136 10.41 -10.61 13.44
CA PRO A 136 10.33 -9.46 12.52
C PRO A 136 10.20 -9.89 11.07
N VAL A 137 9.45 -9.08 10.29
CA VAL A 137 9.35 -9.24 8.83
C VAL A 137 10.06 -8.08 8.15
N ARG A 138 10.90 -8.39 7.17
CA ARG A 138 11.63 -7.39 6.38
C ARG A 138 11.37 -7.59 4.90
N ILE A 139 10.90 -6.56 4.23
CA ILE A 139 10.70 -6.56 2.78
C ILE A 139 11.71 -5.60 2.18
N GLY A 140 12.65 -6.14 1.43
CA GLY A 140 13.75 -5.42 0.81
C GLY A 140 13.29 -4.41 -0.23
N ARG A 141 14.18 -3.45 -0.51
CA ARG A 141 13.94 -2.36 -1.47
C ARG A 141 13.43 -2.88 -2.81
N ASN A 142 12.48 -2.17 -3.41
CA ASN A 142 11.91 -2.45 -4.74
C ASN A 142 11.30 -3.85 -4.89
N ALA A 143 10.96 -4.54 -3.79
CA ALA A 143 10.22 -5.79 -3.88
C ALA A 143 8.76 -5.54 -4.30
N TRP A 144 8.21 -6.51 -5.02
CA TRP A 144 6.80 -6.49 -5.43
C TRP A 144 6.06 -7.66 -4.80
N ILE A 145 5.16 -7.37 -3.88
CA ILE A 145 4.30 -8.35 -3.24
C ILE A 145 2.98 -8.42 -4.03
N GLY A 146 2.74 -9.55 -4.66
CA GLY A 146 1.60 -9.80 -5.55
C GLY A 146 0.25 -9.76 -4.85
N ASP A 147 -0.81 -9.72 -5.66
CA ASP A 147 -2.20 -9.69 -5.16
C ASP A 147 -2.47 -10.86 -4.21
N SER A 148 -3.05 -10.55 -3.04
CA SER A 148 -3.46 -11.55 -2.04
C SER A 148 -2.32 -12.46 -1.54
N ALA A 149 -1.06 -12.08 -1.74
CA ALA A 149 0.07 -12.81 -1.17
C ALA A 149 0.13 -12.61 0.35
N ILE A 150 0.58 -13.64 1.06
CA ILE A 150 0.72 -13.66 2.52
C ILE A 150 2.19 -13.80 2.87
N ILE A 151 2.73 -12.86 3.66
CA ILE A 151 4.08 -12.90 4.21
C ILE A 151 3.97 -13.19 5.70
N ALA A 152 4.50 -14.32 6.12
CA ALA A 152 4.44 -14.78 7.51
C ALA A 152 5.59 -14.20 8.35
N LYS A 153 5.47 -14.35 9.66
CA LYS A 153 6.47 -13.92 10.64
C LYS A 153 7.86 -14.47 10.35
N GLY A 154 8.88 -13.69 10.67
CA GLY A 154 10.29 -14.07 10.57
C GLY A 154 10.84 -14.11 9.15
N VAL A 155 10.07 -13.68 8.15
CA VAL A 155 10.48 -13.74 6.73
C VAL A 155 11.21 -12.48 6.32
N THR A 156 12.30 -12.67 5.61
CA THR A 156 13.00 -11.63 4.84
C THR A 156 12.78 -11.83 3.35
N ILE A 157 12.23 -10.83 2.67
CA ILE A 157 12.15 -10.77 1.20
C ILE A 157 13.33 -9.94 0.71
N GLY A 158 14.18 -10.51 -0.14
CA GLY A 158 15.30 -9.81 -0.73
C GLY A 158 14.89 -8.69 -1.69
N GLU A 159 15.80 -7.74 -1.91
CA GLU A 159 15.54 -6.60 -2.80
C GLU A 159 15.20 -7.05 -4.23
N ASN A 160 14.43 -6.25 -4.95
CA ASN A 160 13.96 -6.47 -6.31
C ASN A 160 13.14 -7.75 -6.53
N SER A 161 12.90 -8.55 -5.48
CA SER A 161 12.20 -9.83 -5.64
C SER A 161 10.71 -9.63 -5.83
N ILE A 162 10.11 -10.56 -6.58
CA ILE A 162 8.68 -10.55 -6.91
C ILE A 162 8.04 -11.76 -6.25
N ILE A 163 7.05 -11.51 -5.42
CA ILE A 163 6.19 -12.54 -4.85
C ILE A 163 4.91 -12.61 -5.69
N GLY A 164 4.65 -13.76 -6.29
CA GLY A 164 3.49 -13.96 -7.14
C GLY A 164 2.15 -13.84 -6.39
N ALA A 165 1.10 -13.56 -7.12
CA ALA A 165 -0.24 -13.45 -6.55
C ALA A 165 -0.67 -14.74 -5.83
N GLY A 166 -1.30 -14.60 -4.66
CA GLY A 166 -1.77 -15.72 -3.84
C GLY A 166 -0.67 -16.57 -3.19
N ALA A 167 0.59 -16.19 -3.31
CA ALA A 167 1.69 -16.93 -2.70
C ALA A 167 1.68 -16.82 -1.18
N VAL A 168 2.09 -17.89 -0.47
CA VAL A 168 2.23 -17.89 0.99
C VAL A 168 3.72 -18.10 1.31
N VAL A 169 4.35 -17.02 1.78
CA VAL A 169 5.78 -17.00 2.06
C VAL A 169 6.01 -17.27 3.55
N ILE A 170 6.66 -18.40 3.85
CA ILE A 170 6.96 -18.85 5.22
C ILE A 170 8.48 -19.05 5.44
N ARG A 171 9.30 -18.68 4.46
CA ARG A 171 10.77 -18.74 4.51
C ARG A 171 11.32 -17.57 3.73
N ASP A 172 12.56 -17.20 4.02
CA ASP A 172 13.25 -16.13 3.31
C ASP A 172 13.29 -16.35 1.80
N ILE A 173 13.16 -15.25 1.07
CA ILE A 173 13.28 -15.21 -0.38
C ILE A 173 14.53 -14.39 -0.72
N PRO A 174 15.48 -14.97 -1.47
CA PRO A 174 16.70 -14.28 -1.87
C PRO A 174 16.39 -13.05 -2.75
N PRO A 175 17.33 -12.09 -2.88
CA PRO A 175 17.14 -10.95 -3.77
C PRO A 175 17.10 -11.35 -5.25
N ASN A 176 16.52 -10.46 -6.07
CA ASN A 176 16.51 -10.55 -7.53
C ASN A 176 15.89 -11.85 -8.07
N CYS A 177 14.80 -12.32 -7.48
CA CYS A 177 14.11 -13.51 -7.95
C CYS A 177 12.58 -13.39 -7.96
N ILE A 178 11.94 -14.38 -8.56
CA ILE A 178 10.47 -14.52 -8.55
C ILE A 178 10.14 -15.79 -7.75
N ALA A 179 9.32 -15.63 -6.72
CA ALA A 179 8.81 -16.72 -5.91
C ALA A 179 7.28 -16.81 -5.98
N VAL A 180 6.75 -18.02 -6.11
CA VAL A 180 5.32 -18.28 -6.25
C VAL A 180 4.89 -19.52 -5.49
N GLY A 181 3.61 -19.67 -5.24
CA GLY A 181 3.01 -20.89 -4.70
C GLY A 181 2.72 -20.84 -3.19
N ASN A 182 2.22 -21.94 -2.66
CA ASN A 182 1.92 -22.15 -1.25
C ASN A 182 2.41 -23.55 -0.81
N PRO A 183 3.54 -23.65 -0.07
CA PRO A 183 4.44 -22.56 0.27
C PRO A 183 5.17 -21.99 -0.95
N ALA A 184 5.54 -20.70 -0.87
CA ALA A 184 6.25 -20.03 -1.96
C ALA A 184 7.66 -20.60 -2.17
N THR A 185 8.01 -20.82 -3.43
CA THR A 185 9.34 -21.28 -3.85
C THR A 185 9.85 -20.40 -4.98
N VAL A 186 11.17 -20.22 -5.06
CA VAL A 186 11.81 -19.49 -6.17
C VAL A 186 11.64 -20.30 -7.46
N VAL A 187 11.07 -19.65 -8.48
CA VAL A 187 10.87 -20.28 -9.79
C VAL A 187 11.73 -19.66 -10.88
N ARG A 188 12.31 -18.48 -10.62
CA ARG A 188 13.13 -17.77 -11.59
C ARG A 188 14.00 -16.73 -10.90
N GLU A 189 15.22 -16.56 -11.38
CA GLU A 189 16.08 -15.40 -11.08
C GLU A 189 15.83 -14.28 -12.09
N LEU A 190 15.96 -13.04 -11.67
CA LEU A 190 15.90 -11.89 -12.57
C LEU A 190 17.22 -11.80 -13.34
N ASP A 191 17.13 -11.40 -14.60
CA ASP A 191 18.28 -11.20 -15.45
C ASP A 191 19.10 -9.99 -14.95
N PRO A 192 20.35 -10.17 -14.49
CA PRO A 192 21.16 -9.10 -13.94
C PRO A 192 21.57 -8.04 -14.98
N GLU A 193 21.51 -8.36 -16.27
CA GLU A 193 21.86 -7.43 -17.35
C GLU A 193 20.69 -6.48 -17.68
N ARG A 194 19.49 -6.72 -17.15
CA ARG A 194 18.34 -5.87 -17.38
C ARG A 194 18.25 -4.77 -16.34
N PRO A 195 18.26 -3.49 -16.75
CA PRO A 195 18.07 -2.39 -15.81
C PRO A 195 16.67 -2.43 -15.21
N ILE A 196 16.62 -2.32 -13.89
CA ILE A 196 15.37 -2.21 -13.15
C ILE A 196 15.06 -0.72 -12.93
N LYS A 197 13.89 -0.27 -13.36
CA LYS A 197 13.36 1.05 -13.03
C LYS A 197 12.45 0.96 -11.82
N THR A 198 12.71 1.79 -10.83
CA THR A 198 11.96 1.84 -9.58
C THR A 198 10.83 2.89 -9.65
N ARG A 199 10.00 2.91 -8.63
CA ARG A 199 8.99 3.98 -8.46
C ARG A 199 9.65 5.34 -8.19
N GLY A 200 10.79 5.35 -7.47
CA GLY A 200 11.59 6.56 -7.24
C GLY A 200 12.10 7.16 -8.56
N ASP A 201 12.57 6.32 -9.49
CA ASP A 201 12.98 6.81 -10.82
C ASP A 201 11.81 7.42 -11.59
N TRP A 202 10.62 6.82 -11.50
CA TRP A 202 9.40 7.36 -12.10
C TRP A 202 8.96 8.67 -11.46
N MET A 203 9.24 8.85 -10.16
CA MET A 203 8.91 10.05 -9.38
C MET A 203 10.10 11.00 -9.22
N ALA A 204 11.13 10.91 -10.06
CA ALA A 204 12.33 11.75 -9.95
C ALA A 204 12.03 13.25 -10.00
N ASP A 205 10.97 13.66 -10.71
CA ASP A 205 10.42 15.02 -10.68
C ASP A 205 8.94 14.97 -10.29
N PRO A 206 8.61 15.00 -8.99
CA PRO A 206 7.24 14.91 -8.51
C PRO A 206 6.37 16.09 -8.96
N GLN A 207 6.97 17.26 -9.18
CA GLN A 207 6.23 18.46 -9.59
C GLN A 207 5.81 18.37 -11.06
N ALA A 208 6.73 17.98 -11.95
CA ALA A 208 6.43 17.74 -13.35
C ALA A 208 5.38 16.62 -13.52
N LEU A 209 5.52 15.52 -12.74
CA LEU A 209 4.58 14.41 -12.75
C LEU A 209 3.17 14.86 -12.31
N ALA A 210 3.06 15.63 -11.23
CA ALA A 210 1.79 16.17 -10.75
C ALA A 210 1.15 17.11 -11.78
N ALA A 211 1.95 17.96 -12.43
CA ALA A 211 1.48 18.86 -13.49
C ALA A 211 0.93 18.07 -14.69
N GLN A 212 1.64 17.04 -15.12
CA GLN A 212 1.21 16.13 -16.20
C GLN A 212 -0.13 15.45 -15.88
N PHE A 213 -0.28 14.90 -14.67
CA PHE A 213 -1.55 14.29 -14.27
C PHE A 213 -2.69 15.32 -14.19
N ALA A 214 -2.42 16.53 -13.72
CA ALA A 214 -3.42 17.59 -13.69
C ALA A 214 -3.86 18.02 -15.09
N GLU A 215 -2.95 18.03 -16.06
CA GLU A 215 -3.26 18.30 -17.46
C GLU A 215 -4.11 17.19 -18.09
N ILE A 216 -3.72 15.93 -17.91
CA ILE A 216 -4.49 14.76 -18.37
C ILE A 216 -5.91 14.81 -17.81
N ASP A 217 -6.05 15.07 -16.51
CA ASP A 217 -7.35 15.17 -15.86
C ASP A 217 -8.20 16.33 -16.41
N ARG A 218 -7.59 17.48 -16.62
CA ARG A 218 -8.27 18.66 -17.20
C ARG A 218 -8.77 18.35 -18.61
N ASP A 219 -7.96 17.70 -19.41
CA ASP A 219 -8.29 17.34 -20.80
C ASP A 219 -9.39 16.28 -20.84
N ALA A 220 -9.29 15.24 -20.00
CA ALA A 220 -10.31 14.19 -19.89
C ALA A 220 -11.68 14.72 -19.45
N MET A 221 -11.69 15.80 -18.66
CA MET A 221 -12.91 16.36 -18.05
C MET A 221 -13.37 17.69 -18.67
N LYS A 222 -12.69 18.21 -19.69
CA LYS A 222 -12.98 19.54 -20.27
C LYS A 222 -14.42 19.75 -20.75
N ASN A 223 -15.08 18.66 -21.18
CA ASN A 223 -16.45 18.67 -21.68
C ASN A 223 -17.49 18.25 -20.62
N ASN A 224 -17.07 18.00 -19.39
CA ASN A 224 -17.97 17.62 -18.31
C ASN A 224 -18.74 18.84 -17.79
N THR A 225 -20.06 18.70 -17.67
CA THR A 225 -20.94 19.74 -17.16
C THR A 225 -21.65 19.31 -15.88
N TRP A 226 -22.10 20.26 -15.09
CA TRP A 226 -22.89 20.00 -13.89
C TRP A 226 -24.15 19.17 -14.17
N LEU A 227 -24.88 19.53 -15.24
CA LEU A 227 -26.08 18.80 -15.64
C LEU A 227 -25.76 17.38 -16.10
N GLY A 228 -24.70 17.20 -16.88
CA GLY A 228 -24.23 15.90 -17.32
C GLY A 228 -23.85 15.00 -16.13
N TRP A 229 -23.17 15.58 -15.15
CA TRP A 229 -22.80 14.86 -13.92
C TRP A 229 -24.00 14.44 -13.10
N LEU A 230 -24.94 15.38 -12.81
CA LEU A 230 -26.19 15.07 -12.10
C LEU A 230 -27.01 14.00 -12.83
N ARG A 231 -27.14 14.14 -14.16
CA ARG A 231 -27.80 13.12 -14.98
C ARG A 231 -27.17 11.74 -14.82
N SER A 232 -25.84 11.65 -14.88
CA SER A 232 -25.12 10.36 -14.77
C SER A 232 -25.31 9.68 -13.42
N MET A 233 -25.60 10.42 -12.34
CA MET A 233 -25.90 9.87 -11.03
C MET A 233 -27.35 9.37 -10.90
N VAL A 234 -28.32 10.09 -11.52
CA VAL A 234 -29.75 9.80 -11.37
C VAL A 234 -30.26 8.87 -12.46
N ARG A 235 -29.79 9.06 -13.69
CA ARG A 235 -30.23 8.28 -14.88
C ARG A 235 -29.02 7.94 -15.76
N PRO A 236 -28.17 7.00 -15.34
CA PRO A 236 -27.05 6.57 -16.15
C PRO A 236 -27.50 5.93 -17.45
N VAL A 237 -26.74 6.16 -18.55
CA VAL A 237 -26.99 5.56 -19.85
C VAL A 237 -25.76 4.78 -20.32
N LYS A 238 -25.94 3.97 -21.38
CA LYS A 238 -24.84 3.20 -21.97
C LYS A 238 -23.71 4.15 -22.42
N GLY A 239 -22.50 3.93 -21.89
CA GLY A 239 -21.33 4.76 -22.18
C GLY A 239 -21.01 5.84 -21.13
N ASP A 240 -21.83 5.99 -20.08
CA ASP A 240 -21.52 6.80 -18.90
C ASP A 240 -20.47 6.13 -18.00
#